data_95db16723add2fac123dc3114f554d79
#
_entry.id   95db16723add2fac123dc3114f554d79
#
_cell.length_a   1.000
_cell.length_b   1.000
_cell.length_c   1.000
_cell.angle_alpha   90.00
_cell.angle_beta   90.00
_cell.angle_gamma   90.00
#
_symmetry.space_group_name_H-M   'P 1'
#
loop_
_entity.id
_entity.type
_entity.pdbx_description
1 polymer ?
#
loop_
_entity_poly.entity_id
_entity_poly.type
_entity_poly.pdbx_seq_one_letter_code
_entity_poly.pdbx_strand_id
1 'polypeptide(L)'
;TNRFTQRVMSITMPIMMLIMNLVTLLIMWVGGHAIAESTMQVGDMMAYIQYTMQIIMSFLMISMIFIMVPRAMVSADRVQEVLTTELSIKEPENPVTLGNESGELRFDDVSFRYGNAEEDTLSHISFTAKPGQTTAFIGATGAGKSTLINLIPRFYDVTGGAVYLNGKDIRTLSQKERSEERRVGK
;
A
#
# COMPACT_ATOMS: atom_id res chain seq x y z
N THR A 1 -14.27 -22.34 0.57
CA THR A 1 -12.83 -22.73 0.43
C THR A 1 -12.09 -22.66 1.76
N ASN A 2 -12.31 -21.64 2.57
CA ASN A 2 -11.57 -21.43 3.83
C ASN A 2 -11.82 -22.54 4.89
N ARG A 3 -13.04 -23.09 4.95
CA ARG A 3 -13.39 -24.18 5.89
C ARG A 3 -12.68 -25.49 5.58
N PHE A 4 -12.45 -25.80 4.31
CA PHE A 4 -11.72 -27.00 3.91
C PHE A 4 -10.24 -26.90 4.30
N THR A 5 -9.61 -25.76 4.02
CA THR A 5 -8.21 -25.49 4.38
C THR A 5 -7.98 -25.55 5.89
N GLN A 6 -8.89 -24.98 6.68
CA GLN A 6 -8.83 -25.06 8.15
C GLN A 6 -8.96 -26.52 8.67
N ARG A 7 -9.87 -27.33 8.11
CA ARG A 7 -9.99 -28.74 8.47
C ARG A 7 -8.73 -29.54 8.14
N VAL A 8 -8.17 -29.33 6.95
CA VAL A 8 -6.92 -29.99 6.56
C VAL A 8 -5.79 -29.60 7.51
N MET A 9 -5.64 -28.32 7.84
CA MET A 9 -4.62 -27.87 8.79
C MET A 9 -4.82 -28.43 10.20
N SER A 10 -6.05 -28.53 10.68
CA SER A 10 -6.34 -29.10 12.01
C SER A 10 -5.98 -30.58 12.13
N ILE A 11 -6.07 -31.33 11.03
CA ILE A 11 -5.76 -32.78 11.00
C ILE A 11 -4.26 -33.01 10.73
N THR A 12 -3.60 -32.08 10.05
CA THR A 12 -2.18 -32.22 9.69
C THR A 12 -1.28 -32.34 10.91
N MET A 13 -1.48 -31.53 11.96
CA MET A 13 -0.67 -31.59 13.18
C MET A 13 -0.77 -32.90 13.94
N PRO A 14 -1.97 -33.45 14.23
CA PRO A 14 -2.09 -34.77 14.85
C PRO A 14 -1.47 -35.91 14.02
N ILE A 15 -1.64 -35.88 12.70
CA ILE A 15 -1.05 -36.88 11.80
C ILE A 15 0.48 -36.80 11.85
N MET A 16 1.06 -35.61 11.79
CA MET A 16 2.51 -35.45 11.91
C MET A 16 3.05 -35.96 13.25
N MET A 17 2.35 -35.66 14.36
CA MET A 17 2.71 -36.20 15.67
C MET A 17 2.66 -37.73 15.72
N LEU A 18 1.66 -38.34 15.09
CA LEU A 18 1.55 -39.76 15.00
C LEU A 18 2.70 -40.36 14.18
N ILE A 19 3.04 -39.78 13.04
CA ILE A 19 4.18 -40.22 12.21
C ILE A 19 5.49 -40.10 13.01
N MET A 20 5.71 -39.01 13.71
CA MET A 20 6.92 -38.79 14.53
C MET A 20 7.05 -39.84 15.62
N ASN A 21 5.96 -40.15 16.32
CA ASN A 21 5.95 -41.18 17.36
C ASN A 21 6.19 -42.59 16.79
N LEU A 22 5.58 -42.90 15.64
CA LEU A 22 5.83 -44.21 14.97
C LEU A 22 7.29 -44.35 14.53
N VAL A 23 7.88 -43.30 13.94
CA VAL A 23 9.29 -43.31 13.55
C VAL A 23 10.19 -43.46 14.76
N THR A 24 9.91 -42.79 15.88
CA THR A 24 10.67 -42.92 17.13
C THR A 24 10.57 -44.37 17.68
N LEU A 25 9.38 -44.94 17.71
CA LEU A 25 9.19 -46.34 18.14
C LEU A 25 9.96 -47.31 17.26
N LEU A 26 9.96 -47.09 15.94
CA LEU A 26 10.70 -47.93 14.99
C LEU A 26 12.22 -47.82 15.22
N ILE A 27 12.74 -46.62 15.45
CA ILE A 27 14.17 -46.42 15.79
C ILE A 27 14.50 -47.12 17.09
N MET A 28 13.65 -46.99 18.10
CA MET A 28 13.87 -47.69 19.41
C MET A 28 13.82 -49.19 19.27
N TRP A 29 12.89 -49.74 18.47
CA TRP A 29 12.76 -51.15 18.23
C TRP A 29 13.99 -51.73 17.52
N VAL A 30 14.36 -51.13 16.37
CA VAL A 30 15.53 -51.58 15.57
C VAL A 30 16.83 -51.35 16.32
N GLY A 31 17.00 -50.14 16.92
CA GLY A 31 18.17 -49.80 17.69
C GLY A 31 18.36 -50.65 18.94
N GLY A 32 17.26 -51.01 19.64
CA GLY A 32 17.31 -51.89 20.78
C GLY A 32 17.80 -53.29 20.41
N HIS A 33 17.39 -53.85 19.27
CA HIS A 33 17.94 -55.10 18.76
C HIS A 33 19.43 -55.00 18.39
N ALA A 34 19.82 -53.94 17.71
CA ALA A 34 21.21 -53.72 17.35
C ALA A 34 22.13 -53.54 18.58
N ILE A 35 21.62 -52.91 19.65
CA ILE A 35 22.36 -52.80 20.92
C ILE A 35 22.49 -54.17 21.59
N ALA A 36 21.42 -54.98 21.59
CA ALA A 36 21.45 -56.33 22.16
C ALA A 36 22.46 -57.23 21.43
N GLU A 37 22.64 -57.05 20.12
CA GLU A 37 23.65 -57.71 19.28
C GLU A 37 25.03 -57.09 19.38
N SER A 38 25.22 -56.04 20.19
CA SER A 38 26.50 -55.32 20.36
C SER A 38 27.00 -54.67 19.05
N THR A 39 26.13 -54.44 18.08
CA THR A 39 26.47 -53.78 16.78
C THR A 39 26.31 -52.27 16.83
N MET A 40 25.62 -51.70 17.86
CA MET A 40 25.38 -50.27 18.03
C MET A 40 25.48 -49.87 19.48
N GLN A 41 25.95 -48.63 19.76
CA GLN A 41 25.96 -48.08 21.10
C GLN A 41 24.67 -47.31 21.42
N VAL A 42 24.31 -47.19 22.68
CA VAL A 42 23.14 -46.44 23.15
C VAL A 42 23.22 -44.95 22.69
N GLY A 43 24.45 -44.38 22.69
CA GLY A 43 24.70 -43.01 22.20
C GLY A 43 24.30 -42.80 20.71
N ASP A 44 24.60 -43.84 19.89
CA ASP A 44 24.25 -43.76 18.46
C ASP A 44 22.72 -43.78 18.26
N MET A 45 22.01 -44.61 19.01
CA MET A 45 20.53 -44.67 18.97
C MET A 45 19.91 -43.29 19.36
N MET A 46 20.45 -42.66 20.41
CA MET A 46 20.01 -41.29 20.81
C MET A 46 20.29 -40.28 19.73
N ALA A 47 21.46 -40.34 19.10
CA ALA A 47 21.82 -39.45 17.98
C ALA A 47 20.87 -39.65 16.79
N TYR A 48 20.52 -40.88 16.42
CA TYR A 48 19.54 -41.17 15.35
C TYR A 48 18.17 -40.56 15.64
N ILE A 49 17.67 -40.69 16.87
CA ILE A 49 16.39 -40.06 17.26
C ILE A 49 16.47 -38.55 17.11
N GLN A 50 17.53 -37.93 17.60
CA GLN A 50 17.68 -36.49 17.56
C GLN A 50 17.80 -35.96 16.13
N TYR A 51 18.63 -36.59 15.28
CA TYR A 51 18.75 -36.22 13.87
C TYR A 51 17.47 -36.40 13.09
N THR A 52 16.74 -37.49 13.34
CA THR A 52 15.43 -37.72 12.69
C THR A 52 14.45 -36.61 13.02
N MET A 53 14.37 -36.19 14.29
CA MET A 53 13.53 -35.09 14.71
C MET A 53 13.94 -33.77 14.02
N GLN A 54 15.23 -33.51 13.93
CA GLN A 54 15.75 -32.30 13.28
C GLN A 54 15.46 -32.30 11.79
N ILE A 55 15.58 -33.42 11.10
CA ILE A 55 15.22 -33.59 9.69
C ILE A 55 13.74 -33.29 9.46
N ILE A 56 12.87 -33.90 10.25
CA ILE A 56 11.41 -33.68 10.13
C ILE A 56 11.06 -32.21 10.34
N MET A 57 11.64 -31.57 11.38
CA MET A 57 11.42 -30.14 11.63
C MET A 57 11.92 -29.24 10.49
N SER A 58 13.05 -29.60 9.89
CA SER A 58 13.60 -28.86 8.76
C SER A 58 12.67 -28.95 7.52
N PHE A 59 12.10 -30.12 7.24
CA PHE A 59 11.12 -30.29 6.16
C PHE A 59 9.84 -29.48 6.40
N LEU A 60 9.35 -29.44 7.66
CA LEU A 60 8.20 -28.63 8.02
C LEU A 60 8.49 -27.12 7.81
N MET A 61 9.68 -26.68 8.19
CA MET A 61 10.10 -25.28 7.99
C MET A 61 10.18 -24.92 6.50
N ILE A 62 10.77 -25.76 5.69
CA ILE A 62 10.85 -25.58 4.24
C ILE A 62 9.44 -25.54 3.64
N SER A 63 8.54 -26.43 4.04
CA SER A 63 7.16 -26.45 3.57
C SER A 63 6.43 -25.15 3.92
N MET A 64 6.67 -24.59 5.10
CA MET A 64 6.11 -23.30 5.53
C MET A 64 6.62 -22.13 4.69
N ILE A 65 7.91 -22.14 4.32
CA ILE A 65 8.52 -21.13 3.45
C ILE A 65 7.86 -21.16 2.07
N PHE A 66 7.62 -22.33 1.49
CA PHE A 66 6.95 -22.45 0.19
C PHE A 66 5.53 -21.87 0.16
N ILE A 67 4.83 -21.85 1.29
CA ILE A 67 3.52 -21.23 1.41
C ILE A 67 3.64 -19.72 1.66
N MET A 68 4.64 -19.30 2.41
CA MET A 68 4.81 -17.91 2.84
C MET A 68 5.42 -17.02 1.75
N VAL A 69 6.39 -17.53 0.98
CA VAL A 69 7.10 -16.76 -0.06
C VAL A 69 6.17 -16.19 -1.12
N PRO A 70 5.23 -16.94 -1.73
CA PRO A 70 4.33 -16.37 -2.74
C PRO A 70 3.44 -15.25 -2.17
N ARG A 71 3.00 -15.36 -0.92
CA ARG A 71 2.21 -14.30 -0.27
C ARG A 71 3.03 -13.05 0.01
N ALA A 72 4.29 -13.25 0.43
CA ALA A 72 5.21 -12.14 0.66
C ALA A 72 5.54 -11.41 -0.65
N MET A 73 5.74 -12.14 -1.76
CA MET A 73 5.99 -11.55 -3.08
C MET A 73 4.82 -10.67 -3.54
N VAL A 74 3.59 -11.18 -3.48
CA VAL A 74 2.40 -10.37 -3.86
C VAL A 74 2.27 -9.12 -3.00
N SER A 75 2.61 -9.21 -1.72
CA SER A 75 2.58 -8.04 -0.83
C SER A 75 3.70 -7.05 -1.15
N ALA A 76 4.89 -7.55 -1.48
CA ALA A 76 6.03 -6.74 -1.90
C ALA A 76 5.73 -5.99 -3.21
N ASP A 77 5.12 -6.66 -4.20
CA ASP A 77 4.72 -6.05 -5.47
C ASP A 77 3.76 -4.88 -5.25
N ARG A 78 2.76 -5.04 -4.37
CA ARG A 78 1.82 -3.96 -4.04
C ARG A 78 2.51 -2.77 -3.35
N VAL A 79 3.45 -3.03 -2.45
CA VAL A 79 4.24 -1.98 -1.80
C VAL A 79 5.11 -1.28 -2.84
N GLN A 80 5.74 -2.04 -3.73
CA GLN A 80 6.57 -1.49 -4.80
C GLN A 80 5.75 -0.63 -5.75
N GLU A 81 4.55 -1.06 -6.15
CA GLU A 81 3.64 -0.28 -6.98
C GLU A 81 3.38 1.11 -6.38
N VAL A 82 3.08 1.18 -5.08
CA VAL A 82 2.88 2.46 -4.38
C VAL A 82 4.16 3.29 -4.33
N LEU A 83 5.31 2.68 -4.05
CA LEU A 83 6.60 3.39 -3.95
C LEU A 83 7.11 3.88 -5.31
N THR A 84 6.77 3.19 -6.39
CA THR A 84 7.18 3.55 -7.76
C THR A 84 6.15 4.44 -8.47
N THR A 85 4.98 4.65 -7.88
CA THR A 85 3.96 5.52 -8.45
C THR A 85 4.48 6.95 -8.49
N GLU A 86 4.61 7.49 -9.69
CA GLU A 86 4.98 8.89 -9.87
C GLU A 86 3.87 9.81 -9.40
N LEU A 87 4.24 10.83 -8.63
CA LEU A 87 3.32 11.88 -8.24
C LEU A 87 2.92 12.68 -9.48
N SER A 88 1.63 12.76 -9.75
CA SER A 88 1.08 13.57 -10.86
C SER A 88 1.31 15.06 -10.64
N ILE A 89 1.35 15.50 -9.37
CA ILE A 89 1.60 16.90 -8.98
C ILE A 89 3.00 16.98 -8.40
N LYS A 90 3.91 17.55 -9.19
CA LYS A 90 5.30 17.80 -8.78
C LYS A 90 5.43 19.20 -8.19
N GLU A 91 6.25 19.34 -7.15
CA GLU A 91 6.62 20.66 -6.67
C GLU A 91 7.51 21.38 -7.70
N PRO A 92 7.36 22.70 -7.88
CA PRO A 92 8.23 23.45 -8.76
C PRO A 92 9.66 23.45 -8.19
N GLU A 93 10.67 23.38 -9.06
CA GLU A 93 12.08 23.43 -8.67
C GLU A 93 12.44 24.77 -7.97
N ASN A 94 11.80 25.86 -8.36
CA ASN A 94 11.98 27.19 -7.78
C ASN A 94 10.60 27.74 -7.37
N PRO A 95 10.10 27.39 -6.18
CA PRO A 95 8.79 27.84 -5.72
C PRO A 95 8.79 29.35 -5.49
N VAL A 96 7.75 30.01 -5.98
CA VAL A 96 7.51 31.44 -5.75
C VAL A 96 6.79 31.62 -4.42
N THR A 97 7.27 32.52 -3.58
CA THR A 97 6.64 32.82 -2.27
C THR A 97 5.44 33.75 -2.48
N LEU A 98 4.31 33.42 -1.85
CA LEU A 98 3.18 34.34 -1.71
C LEU A 98 3.60 35.45 -0.75
N GLY A 99 3.49 36.71 -1.19
CA GLY A 99 3.64 37.87 -0.28
C GLY A 99 2.45 37.95 0.69
N ASN A 100 2.50 38.90 1.64
CA ASN A 100 1.40 39.19 2.58
C ASN A 100 0.15 39.82 1.92
N GLU A 101 -0.09 39.53 0.65
CA GLU A 101 -1.21 40.04 -0.12
C GLU A 101 -2.49 39.26 0.12
N SER A 102 -3.59 39.97 0.08
CA SER A 102 -4.91 39.51 0.47
C SER A 102 -5.57 38.64 -0.61
N GLY A 103 -5.42 37.32 -0.57
CA GLY A 103 -6.22 36.24 -1.15
C GLY A 103 -7.14 36.49 -2.35
N GLU A 104 -6.69 37.10 -3.46
CA GLU A 104 -7.45 37.14 -4.71
C GLU A 104 -7.28 35.82 -5.45
N LEU A 105 -8.39 35.15 -5.77
CA LEU A 105 -8.42 33.93 -6.57
C LEU A 105 -8.99 34.21 -7.95
N ARG A 106 -8.25 33.90 -9.02
CA ARG A 106 -8.69 34.05 -10.40
C ARG A 106 -8.56 32.75 -11.18
N PHE A 107 -9.64 32.33 -11.78
CA PHE A 107 -9.69 31.28 -12.80
C PHE A 107 -9.68 31.96 -14.17
N ASP A 108 -8.80 31.51 -15.07
CA ASP A 108 -8.61 32.10 -16.39
C ASP A 108 -8.70 30.98 -17.44
N ASP A 109 -9.86 30.91 -18.09
CA ASP A 109 -10.20 29.94 -19.13
C ASP A 109 -9.92 28.48 -18.72
N VAL A 110 -10.24 28.11 -17.47
CA VAL A 110 -9.90 26.84 -16.88
C VAL A 110 -10.77 25.72 -17.43
N SER A 111 -10.11 24.71 -17.98
CA SER A 111 -10.72 23.41 -18.34
C SER A 111 -10.04 22.31 -17.55
N PHE A 112 -10.84 21.32 -17.14
CA PHE A 112 -10.31 20.18 -16.37
C PHE A 112 -11.03 18.88 -16.73
N ARG A 113 -10.22 17.82 -16.87
CA ARG A 113 -10.67 16.46 -17.12
C ARG A 113 -9.92 15.50 -16.19
N TYR A 114 -10.64 14.55 -15.59
CA TYR A 114 -10.00 13.44 -14.86
C TYR A 114 -9.28 12.50 -15.83
N GLY A 115 -8.15 11.93 -15.44
CA GLY A 115 -7.22 11.20 -16.31
C GLY A 115 -7.82 10.07 -17.15
N ASN A 116 -8.96 9.50 -16.75
CA ASN A 116 -9.65 8.41 -17.45
C ASN A 116 -11.00 8.84 -18.09
N ALA A 117 -11.34 10.12 -18.07
CA ALA A 117 -12.58 10.61 -18.67
C ALA A 117 -12.37 10.99 -20.14
N GLU A 118 -13.39 10.77 -20.98
CA GLU A 118 -13.39 11.18 -22.38
C GLU A 118 -13.77 12.65 -22.54
N GLU A 119 -14.59 13.18 -21.61
CA GLU A 119 -15.11 14.54 -21.65
C GLU A 119 -14.58 15.40 -20.51
N ASP A 120 -14.54 16.70 -20.74
CA ASP A 120 -14.13 17.68 -19.72
C ASP A 120 -15.21 17.80 -18.63
N THR A 121 -14.80 17.69 -17.38
CA THR A 121 -15.68 17.92 -16.22
C THR A 121 -15.93 19.39 -15.99
N LEU A 122 -14.96 20.24 -16.33
CA LEU A 122 -15.05 21.68 -16.34
C LEU A 122 -14.53 22.20 -17.69
N SER A 123 -15.25 23.13 -18.33
CA SER A 123 -14.89 23.68 -19.62
C SER A 123 -14.96 25.21 -19.57
N HIS A 124 -13.85 25.87 -19.91
CA HIS A 124 -13.76 27.31 -20.10
C HIS A 124 -14.28 28.15 -18.91
N ILE A 125 -13.93 27.78 -17.69
CA ILE A 125 -14.38 28.48 -16.48
C ILE A 125 -13.50 29.68 -16.22
N SER A 126 -14.11 30.87 -16.18
CA SER A 126 -13.43 32.14 -15.85
C SER A 126 -14.21 32.91 -14.79
N PHE A 127 -13.57 33.25 -13.70
CA PHE A 127 -14.12 34.13 -12.66
C PHE A 127 -13.00 34.68 -11.77
N THR A 128 -13.32 35.72 -11.00
CA THR A 128 -12.43 36.29 -9.99
C THR A 128 -13.18 36.41 -8.67
N ALA A 129 -12.62 35.83 -7.61
CA ALA A 129 -13.09 35.98 -6.24
C ALA A 129 -12.13 36.92 -5.49
N LYS A 130 -12.64 38.07 -5.01
CA LYS A 130 -11.86 39.06 -4.29
C LYS A 130 -11.80 38.74 -2.78
N PRO A 131 -10.76 39.20 -2.08
CA PRO A 131 -10.65 39.05 -0.65
C PRO A 131 -11.89 39.58 0.08
N GLY A 132 -12.33 38.86 1.10
CA GLY A 132 -13.51 39.20 1.91
C GLY A 132 -14.86 39.03 1.23
N GLN A 133 -14.89 38.55 -0.02
CA GLN A 133 -16.12 38.20 -0.73
C GLN A 133 -16.46 36.72 -0.61
N THR A 134 -17.77 36.44 -0.47
CA THR A 134 -18.27 35.07 -0.55
C THR A 134 -18.76 34.79 -1.97
N THR A 135 -18.13 33.83 -2.63
CA THR A 135 -18.53 33.36 -3.96
C THR A 135 -19.25 32.01 -3.83
N ALA A 136 -20.49 31.93 -4.31
CA ALA A 136 -21.30 30.72 -4.25
C ALA A 136 -21.42 30.08 -5.65
N PHE A 137 -21.13 28.77 -5.74
CA PHE A 137 -21.30 27.98 -6.96
C PHE A 137 -22.59 27.18 -6.86
N ILE A 138 -23.55 27.45 -7.74
CA ILE A 138 -24.88 26.82 -7.78
C ILE A 138 -24.96 25.94 -9.03
N GLY A 139 -25.54 24.77 -8.91
CA GLY A 139 -25.74 23.83 -10.02
C GLY A 139 -26.23 22.48 -9.57
N ALA A 140 -26.67 21.65 -10.50
CA ALA A 140 -27.13 20.28 -10.25
C ALA A 140 -26.01 19.38 -9.67
N THR A 141 -26.40 18.22 -9.12
CA THR A 141 -25.45 17.19 -8.74
C THR A 141 -24.68 16.71 -9.99
N GLY A 142 -23.36 16.58 -9.91
CA GLY A 142 -22.52 16.23 -11.06
C GLY A 142 -22.01 17.42 -11.88
N ALA A 143 -22.46 18.66 -11.65
CA ALA A 143 -22.02 19.85 -12.40
C ALA A 143 -20.57 20.32 -12.14
N GLY A 144 -19.71 19.50 -11.53
CA GLY A 144 -18.30 19.84 -11.34
C GLY A 144 -17.97 20.79 -10.17
N LYS A 145 -18.93 21.13 -9.29
CA LYS A 145 -18.69 22.07 -8.17
C LYS A 145 -17.58 21.62 -7.21
N SER A 146 -17.58 20.36 -6.83
CA SER A 146 -16.53 19.78 -5.97
C SER A 146 -15.18 19.73 -6.68
N THR A 147 -15.20 19.46 -7.98
CA THR A 147 -13.99 19.47 -8.82
C THR A 147 -13.36 20.85 -8.85
N LEU A 148 -14.18 21.89 -9.06
CA LEU A 148 -13.72 23.28 -9.07
C LEU A 148 -13.06 23.68 -7.75
N ILE A 149 -13.68 23.31 -6.62
CA ILE A 149 -13.12 23.57 -5.27
C ILE A 149 -11.80 22.82 -5.07
N ASN A 150 -11.66 21.61 -5.60
CA ASN A 150 -10.46 20.81 -5.48
C ASN A 150 -9.28 21.31 -6.33
N LEU A 151 -9.55 22.12 -7.36
CA LEU A 151 -8.50 22.78 -8.14
C LEU A 151 -7.82 23.92 -7.37
N ILE A 152 -8.50 24.55 -6.42
CA ILE A 152 -7.95 25.68 -5.66
C ILE A 152 -6.71 25.26 -4.82
N PRO A 153 -6.77 24.20 -3.99
CA PRO A 153 -5.59 23.71 -3.29
C PRO A 153 -4.64 22.90 -4.19
N ARG A 154 -4.91 22.86 -5.50
CA ARG A 154 -4.16 22.08 -6.49
C ARG A 154 -4.09 20.60 -6.13
N PHE A 155 -5.23 19.95 -5.83
CA PHE A 155 -5.30 18.50 -5.75
C PHE A 155 -5.19 17.85 -7.13
N TYR A 156 -5.46 18.64 -8.16
CA TYR A 156 -5.30 18.31 -9.57
C TYR A 156 -4.73 19.51 -10.31
N ASP A 157 -3.94 19.27 -11.34
CA ASP A 157 -3.54 20.32 -12.28
C ASP A 157 -4.61 20.46 -13.37
N VAL A 158 -4.88 21.68 -13.79
CA VAL A 158 -5.83 21.98 -14.86
C VAL A 158 -5.33 21.44 -16.20
N THR A 159 -6.23 20.98 -17.06
CA THR A 159 -5.90 20.49 -18.41
C THR A 159 -5.80 21.63 -19.42
N GLY A 160 -6.44 22.76 -19.15
CA GLY A 160 -6.36 23.99 -19.93
C GLY A 160 -6.53 25.21 -19.06
N GLY A 161 -6.00 26.36 -19.49
CA GLY A 161 -6.03 27.59 -18.74
C GLY A 161 -5.10 27.62 -17.53
N ALA A 162 -5.40 28.52 -16.58
CA ALA A 162 -4.61 28.66 -15.36
C ALA A 162 -5.45 29.17 -14.19
N VAL A 163 -5.06 28.77 -12.97
CA VAL A 163 -5.60 29.29 -11.71
C VAL A 163 -4.54 30.16 -11.05
N TYR A 164 -4.92 31.35 -10.67
CA TYR A 164 -4.03 32.33 -10.06
C TYR A 164 -4.47 32.62 -8.62
N LEU A 165 -3.51 32.66 -7.73
CA LEU A 165 -3.67 33.13 -6.36
C LEU A 165 -2.77 34.38 -6.17
N ASN A 166 -3.36 35.53 -5.83
CA ASN A 166 -2.67 36.81 -5.73
C ASN A 166 -1.86 37.13 -7.01
N GLY A 167 -2.42 36.86 -8.20
CA GLY A 167 -1.77 37.08 -9.49
C GLY A 167 -0.67 36.06 -9.86
N LYS A 168 -0.36 35.09 -9.00
CA LYS A 168 0.64 34.04 -9.25
C LYS A 168 -0.04 32.73 -9.61
N ASP A 169 0.45 32.02 -10.63
CA ASP A 169 -0.06 30.71 -11.01
C ASP A 169 0.17 29.71 -9.87
N ILE A 170 -0.90 29.01 -9.45
CA ILE A 170 -0.83 28.03 -8.35
C ILE A 170 0.18 26.91 -8.61
N ARG A 171 0.54 26.65 -9.86
CA ARG A 171 1.55 25.65 -10.25
C ARG A 171 2.97 26.07 -9.84
N THR A 172 3.22 27.36 -9.67
CA THR A 172 4.52 27.90 -9.26
C THR A 172 4.69 28.03 -7.75
N LEU A 173 3.62 27.82 -6.98
CA LEU A 173 3.62 27.94 -5.53
C LEU A 173 3.99 26.60 -4.86
N SER A 174 4.70 26.66 -3.71
CA SER A 174 4.97 25.48 -2.91
C SER A 174 3.69 24.92 -2.29
N GLN A 175 3.66 23.61 -2.03
CA GLN A 175 2.52 22.96 -1.38
C GLN A 175 2.27 23.51 0.03
N LYS A 176 3.32 23.88 0.74
CA LYS A 176 3.25 24.44 2.08
C LYS A 176 2.52 25.78 2.10
N GLU A 177 2.88 26.72 1.23
CA GLU A 177 2.25 28.03 1.16
C GLU A 177 0.78 27.98 0.76
N ARG A 178 0.42 27.10 -0.17
CA ARG A 178 -0.97 26.86 -0.55
C ARG A 178 -1.82 26.30 0.62
N SER A 179 -1.21 25.55 1.53
CA SER A 179 -1.88 24.96 2.69
C SER A 179 -2.05 25.97 3.84
N GLU A 180 -1.14 26.91 3.99
CA GLU A 180 -1.20 27.92 5.06
C GLU A 180 -2.28 28.97 4.82
N GLU A 181 -2.51 29.37 3.56
CA GLU A 181 -3.59 30.31 3.22
C GLU A 181 -4.98 29.78 3.57
N ARG A 182 -5.19 28.47 3.52
CA ARG A 182 -6.41 27.82 4.01
C ARG A 182 -6.65 28.01 5.53
N ARG A 183 -5.59 28.33 6.30
CA ARG A 183 -5.68 28.55 7.76
C ARG A 183 -6.01 30.02 8.12
N VAL A 184 -5.63 30.95 7.29
CA VAL A 184 -5.83 32.40 7.54
C VAL A 184 -7.27 32.85 7.25
N GLY A 185 -8.02 32.05 6.48
CA GLY A 185 -9.43 32.33 6.13
C GLY A 185 -10.47 31.81 7.14
N LYS A 186 -10.09 31.59 8.42
CA LYS A 186 -11.01 31.27 9.51
C LYS A 186 -11.11 32.39 10.52
#